data_813188215289da5e5c51c2b92debb85a
#
_entry.id   813188215289da5e5c51c2b92debb85a
#
_cell.length_a   1.000
_cell.length_b   1.000
_cell.length_c   1.000
_cell.angle_alpha   90.00
_cell.angle_beta   90.00
_cell.angle_gamma   90.00
#
_symmetry.space_group_name_H-M   'P 1'
#
loop_
_entity.id
_entity.type
_entity.pdbx_description
1 polymer ?
#
loop_
_entity_poly.entity_id
_entity_poly.type
_entity_poly.pdbx_seq_one_letter_code
_entity_poly.pdbx_strand_id
1 'polypeptide(L)'
;METTRQNKISRLLQKELSEIFRQETSKTHGVLVSVSVVRVSPDLSVAKAYLSIFPSEKSAEILQSIQSSAKTIRYELASRVRYQLRKTPELMFFLDDSLDYIENIDALLQK
;
A
#
# COMPACT_ATOMS: atom_id res chain seq x y z
N MET A 1 5.59 1.39 -18.47
CA MET A 1 4.27 0.74 -18.52
C MET A 1 4.35 -0.63 -17.86
N GLU A 2 3.38 -0.95 -17.03
CA GLU A 2 3.40 -2.23 -16.33
C GLU A 2 2.97 -3.37 -17.25
N THR A 3 3.62 -4.52 -17.08
CA THR A 3 3.24 -5.73 -17.82
C THR A 3 1.99 -6.33 -17.21
N THR A 4 1.37 -7.27 -17.95
CA THR A 4 0.21 -8.02 -17.43
C THR A 4 0.58 -8.75 -16.13
N ARG A 5 1.78 -9.31 -16.07
CA ARG A 5 2.24 -10.00 -14.87
C ARG A 5 2.35 -9.05 -13.68
N GLN A 6 2.93 -7.85 -13.89
CA GLN A 6 3.01 -6.85 -12.85
C GLN A 6 1.62 -6.47 -12.37
N ASN A 7 0.67 -6.28 -13.29
CA ASN A 7 -0.70 -5.92 -12.93
C ASN A 7 -1.38 -7.00 -12.09
N LYS A 8 -1.22 -8.26 -12.47
CA LYS A 8 -1.81 -9.36 -11.72
C LYS A 8 -1.24 -9.44 -10.30
N ILE A 9 0.07 -9.28 -10.18
CA ILE A 9 0.72 -9.32 -8.88
C ILE A 9 0.32 -8.12 -8.06
N SER A 10 0.26 -6.92 -8.66
CA SER A 10 -0.17 -5.71 -7.97
C SER A 10 -1.58 -5.88 -7.38
N ARG A 11 -2.49 -6.46 -8.14
CA ARG A 11 -3.86 -6.70 -7.67
C ARG A 11 -3.91 -7.72 -6.55
N LEU A 12 -3.12 -8.78 -6.67
CA LEU A 12 -3.03 -9.79 -5.61
C LEU A 12 -2.53 -9.17 -4.32
N LEU A 13 -1.44 -8.41 -4.40
CA LEU A 13 -0.86 -7.77 -3.23
C LEU A 13 -1.81 -6.73 -2.64
N GLN A 14 -2.49 -5.96 -3.49
CA GLN A 14 -3.46 -4.99 -3.03
C GLN A 14 -4.56 -5.66 -2.22
N LYS A 15 -5.09 -6.75 -2.73
CA LYS A 15 -6.16 -7.49 -2.07
C LYS A 15 -5.70 -8.03 -0.71
N GLU A 16 -4.54 -8.69 -0.70
CA GLU A 16 -4.07 -9.30 0.54
C GLU A 16 -3.63 -8.26 1.57
N LEU A 17 -2.98 -7.19 1.12
CA LEU A 17 -2.61 -6.10 2.03
C LEU A 17 -3.85 -5.42 2.60
N SER A 18 -4.87 -5.23 1.78
CA SER A 18 -6.12 -4.64 2.26
C SER A 18 -6.73 -5.48 3.39
N GLU A 19 -6.70 -6.80 3.26
CA GLU A 19 -7.19 -7.68 4.30
C GLU A 19 -6.34 -7.58 5.58
N ILE A 20 -5.02 -7.52 5.44
CA ILE A 20 -4.13 -7.39 6.57
C ILE A 20 -4.44 -6.11 7.34
N PHE A 21 -4.53 -4.98 6.62
CA PHE A 21 -4.82 -3.70 7.27
C PHE A 21 -6.22 -3.65 7.85
N ARG A 22 -7.19 -4.28 7.20
CA ARG A 22 -8.54 -4.32 7.73
C ARG A 22 -8.56 -5.05 9.08
N GLN A 23 -7.85 -6.16 9.18
CA GLN A 23 -7.77 -6.91 10.43
C GLN A 23 -7.06 -6.11 11.53
N GLU A 24 -5.99 -5.41 11.16
CA GLU A 24 -5.25 -4.60 12.12
C GLU A 24 -6.06 -3.41 12.60
N THR A 25 -6.74 -2.71 11.70
CA THR A 25 -7.49 -1.52 12.07
C THR A 25 -8.81 -1.84 12.76
N SER A 26 -9.31 -3.06 12.63
CA SER A 26 -10.52 -3.46 13.38
C SER A 26 -10.29 -3.43 14.87
N LYS A 27 -9.05 -3.50 15.31
CA LYS A 27 -8.67 -3.44 16.72
C LYS A 27 -8.54 -2.01 17.25
N THR A 28 -8.56 -1.03 16.36
CA THR A 28 -8.33 0.37 16.70
C THR A 28 -9.54 1.18 16.27
N HIS A 29 -10.24 1.75 17.24
CA HIS A 29 -11.44 2.52 16.93
C HIS A 29 -11.10 3.85 16.27
N GLY A 30 -11.85 4.20 15.24
CA GLY A 30 -11.73 5.48 14.59
C GLY A 30 -10.60 5.59 13.57
N VAL A 31 -9.87 4.51 13.32
CA VAL A 31 -8.78 4.49 12.34
C VAL A 31 -9.15 3.53 11.23
N LEU A 32 -8.99 4.00 9.99
CA LEU A 32 -9.20 3.18 8.81
C LEU A 32 -7.99 3.33 7.88
N VAL A 33 -7.40 2.20 7.52
CA VAL A 33 -6.32 2.15 6.54
C VAL A 33 -6.76 1.30 5.36
N SER A 34 -6.72 1.87 4.17
CA SER A 34 -7.03 1.13 2.96
C SER A 34 -5.90 1.28 1.96
N VAL A 35 -5.71 0.25 1.14
CA VAL A 35 -4.68 0.25 0.11
C VAL A 35 -5.31 0.74 -1.18
N SER A 36 -4.88 1.92 -1.63
CA SER A 36 -5.44 2.53 -2.84
C SER A 36 -4.87 1.88 -4.09
N VAL A 37 -3.56 1.71 -4.14
CA VAL A 37 -2.90 1.11 -5.28
C VAL A 37 -1.59 0.49 -4.83
N VAL A 38 -1.18 -0.57 -5.53
CA VAL A 38 0.12 -1.19 -5.34
C VAL A 38 0.84 -1.18 -6.70
N ARG A 39 2.09 -0.75 -6.70
CA ARG A 39 2.93 -0.77 -7.89
C ARG A 39 4.13 -1.66 -7.64
N VAL A 40 4.35 -2.59 -8.55
CA VAL A 40 5.42 -3.58 -8.42
C VAL A 40 6.50 -3.26 -9.45
N SER A 41 7.76 -3.36 -9.03
CA SER A 41 8.88 -3.14 -9.95
C SER A 41 8.92 -4.21 -11.04
N PRO A 42 9.55 -3.92 -12.20
CA PRO A 42 9.59 -4.89 -13.31
C PRO A 42 10.21 -6.23 -12.93
N ASP A 43 11.20 -6.21 -12.04
CA ASP A 43 11.85 -7.44 -11.57
C ASP A 43 11.12 -8.07 -10.37
N LEU A 44 10.00 -7.49 -9.96
CA LEU A 44 9.17 -7.97 -8.87
C LEU A 44 9.88 -8.00 -7.50
N SER A 45 10.92 -7.20 -7.35
CA SER A 45 11.69 -7.18 -6.09
C SER A 45 11.14 -6.18 -5.08
N VAL A 46 10.42 -5.17 -5.53
CA VAL A 46 9.88 -4.12 -4.66
C VAL A 46 8.41 -3.87 -5.01
N ALA A 47 7.60 -3.72 -4.00
CA ALA A 47 6.18 -3.33 -4.14
C ALA A 47 5.95 -2.06 -3.35
N LYS A 48 5.47 -1.03 -4.02
CA LYS A 48 5.11 0.25 -3.41
C LYS A 48 3.61 0.27 -3.17
N ALA A 49 3.22 0.37 -1.93
CA ALA A 49 1.80 0.39 -1.55
C ALA A 49 1.41 1.80 -1.12
N TYR A 50 0.41 2.33 -1.78
CA TYR A 50 -0.11 3.67 -1.48
C TYR A 50 -1.35 3.51 -0.63
N LEU A 51 -1.36 4.18 0.52
CA LEU A 51 -2.36 3.97 1.55
C LEU A 51 -3.20 5.22 1.74
N SER A 52 -4.50 5.00 1.90
CA SER A 52 -5.42 6.03 2.32
C SER A 52 -5.72 5.80 3.80
N ILE A 53 -5.42 6.79 4.63
CA ILE A 53 -5.53 6.66 6.08
C ILE A 53 -6.49 7.71 6.61
N PHE A 54 -7.44 7.26 7.41
CA PHE A 54 -8.41 8.12 8.07
C PHE A 54 -8.30 7.93 9.58
N PRO A 55 -8.32 8.98 10.39
CA PRO A 55 -8.43 10.40 9.98
C PRO A 55 -7.12 10.94 9.43
N SER A 56 -7.23 11.88 8.51
CA SER A 56 -6.06 12.41 7.80
C SER A 56 -5.08 13.14 8.72
N GLU A 57 -5.55 13.72 9.79
CA GLU A 57 -4.71 14.43 10.75
C GLU A 57 -3.74 13.51 11.48
N LYS A 58 -4.05 12.21 11.55
CA LYS A 58 -3.18 11.22 12.16
C LYS A 58 -2.43 10.38 11.12
N SER A 59 -2.61 10.68 9.85
CA SER A 59 -2.08 9.83 8.79
C SER A 59 -0.56 9.70 8.84
N ALA A 60 0.16 10.78 9.15
CA ALA A 60 1.62 10.74 9.20
C ALA A 60 2.12 9.81 10.31
N GLU A 61 1.51 9.87 11.49
CA GLU A 61 1.88 9.00 12.60
C GLU A 61 1.57 7.54 12.28
N ILE A 62 0.40 7.30 11.69
CA ILE A 62 -0.03 5.95 11.36
C ILE A 62 0.86 5.37 10.27
N LEU A 63 1.19 6.19 9.26
CA LEU A 63 2.10 5.75 8.20
C LEU A 63 3.48 5.38 8.77
N GLN A 64 4.00 6.19 9.67
CA GLN A 64 5.29 5.92 10.30
C GLN A 64 5.25 4.59 11.06
N SER A 65 4.18 4.33 11.76
CA SER A 65 3.98 3.08 12.48
C SER A 65 3.94 1.89 11.50
N ILE A 66 3.26 2.05 10.39
CA ILE A 66 3.18 1.01 9.36
C ILE A 66 4.56 0.76 8.75
N GLN A 67 5.30 1.81 8.45
CA GLN A 67 6.65 1.68 7.90
C GLN A 67 7.57 0.95 8.87
N SER A 68 7.43 1.22 10.16
CA SER A 68 8.20 0.54 11.19
C SER A 68 7.86 -0.94 11.28
N SER A 69 6.65 -1.31 10.88
CA SER A 69 6.18 -2.69 10.91
C SER A 69 6.29 -3.38 9.55
N ALA A 70 6.98 -2.79 8.60
CA ALA A 70 7.01 -3.29 7.22
C ALA A 70 7.47 -4.75 7.13
N LYS A 71 8.47 -5.14 7.92
CA LYS A 71 8.97 -6.51 7.91
C LYS A 71 7.92 -7.50 8.40
N THR A 72 7.20 -7.13 9.45
CA THR A 72 6.13 -7.97 9.99
C THR A 72 4.99 -8.11 8.98
N ILE A 73 4.62 -7.01 8.35
CA ILE A 73 3.58 -7.01 7.34
C ILE A 73 4.00 -7.86 6.14
N ARG A 74 5.24 -7.72 5.71
CA ARG A 74 5.78 -8.53 4.63
C ARG A 74 5.74 -10.03 4.96
N TYR A 75 6.07 -10.37 6.18
CA TYR A 75 6.02 -11.76 6.64
C TYR A 75 4.59 -12.31 6.54
N GLU A 76 3.63 -11.55 7.02
CA GLU A 76 2.24 -11.98 6.96
C GLU A 76 1.76 -12.07 5.51
N LEU A 77 2.15 -11.10 4.68
CA LEU A 77 1.81 -11.13 3.26
C LEU A 77 2.41 -12.36 2.59
N ALA A 78 3.67 -12.66 2.88
CA ALA A 78 4.33 -13.84 2.31
C ALA A 78 3.57 -15.11 2.64
N SER A 79 3.08 -15.21 3.86
CA SER A 79 2.29 -16.35 4.30
C SER A 79 1.01 -16.49 3.48
N ARG A 80 0.40 -15.37 3.10
CA ARG A 80 -0.85 -15.38 2.33
C ARG A 80 -0.65 -15.67 0.86
N VAL A 81 0.50 -15.29 0.28
CA VAL A 81 0.74 -15.39 -1.17
C VAL A 81 1.77 -16.44 -1.53
N ARG A 82 2.20 -17.25 -0.59
CA ARG A 82 3.32 -18.20 -0.78
C ARG A 82 3.11 -19.16 -1.94
N TYR A 83 1.87 -19.48 -2.26
CA TYR A 83 1.56 -20.41 -3.34
C TYR A 83 1.46 -19.72 -4.69
N GLN A 84 1.28 -18.41 -4.70
CA GLN A 84 1.21 -17.64 -5.93
C GLN A 84 2.54 -16.98 -6.29
N LEU A 85 3.36 -16.66 -5.29
CA LEU A 85 4.63 -15.99 -5.49
C LEU A 85 5.72 -16.76 -4.76
N ARG A 86 6.82 -17.03 -5.48
CA ARG A 86 7.98 -17.69 -4.88
C ARG A 86 8.68 -16.79 -3.89
N LYS A 87 8.71 -15.49 -4.21
CA LYS A 87 9.40 -14.50 -3.39
C LYS A 87 8.49 -13.30 -3.22
N THR A 88 8.28 -12.90 -1.98
CA THR A 88 7.48 -11.73 -1.66
C THR A 88 8.33 -10.47 -1.87
N PRO A 89 7.85 -9.50 -2.63
CA PRO A 89 8.59 -8.25 -2.82
C PRO A 89 8.81 -7.52 -1.50
N GLU A 90 9.86 -6.72 -1.47
CA GLU A 90 10.06 -5.81 -0.36
C GLU A 90 8.98 -4.73 -0.41
N LEU A 91 8.40 -4.43 0.74
CA LEU A 91 7.28 -3.49 0.81
C LEU A 91 7.75 -2.10 1.18
N MET A 92 7.23 -1.11 0.46
CA MET A 92 7.40 0.30 0.79
C MET A 92 6.01 0.92 0.86
N PHE A 93 5.77 1.71 1.89
CA PHE A 93 4.45 2.29 2.12
C PHE A 93 4.51 3.80 2.01
N PHE A 94 3.51 4.37 1.34
CA PHE A 94 3.38 5.81 1.14
C PHE A 94 1.93 6.20 1.35
N LEU A 95 1.69 7.46 1.69
CA LEU A 95 0.34 7.99 1.71
C LEU A 95 -0.14 8.19 0.29
N ASP A 96 -1.38 7.78 0.04
CA ASP A 96 -2.03 8.07 -1.22
C ASP A 96 -2.81 9.37 -1.05
N ASP A 97 -2.16 10.44 -1.40
CA ASP A 97 -2.77 11.77 -1.43
C ASP A 97 -3.04 12.18 -2.88
N SER A 98 -3.31 11.20 -3.73
CA SER A 98 -3.43 11.42 -5.16
C SER A 98 -4.50 12.44 -5.52
N LEU A 99 -5.62 12.45 -4.78
CA LEU A 99 -6.65 13.45 -5.04
C LEU A 99 -6.14 14.85 -4.75
N ASP A 100 -5.54 15.03 -3.59
CA ASP A 100 -4.95 16.32 -3.24
C ASP A 100 -3.80 16.65 -4.17
N TYR A 101 -3.01 15.64 -4.49
CA TYR A 101 -1.87 15.81 -5.37
C TYR A 101 -2.33 16.22 -6.77
N ILE A 102 -3.37 15.59 -7.28
CA ILE A 102 -3.92 15.92 -8.59
C ILE A 102 -4.46 17.35 -8.59
N GLU A 103 -5.18 17.73 -7.55
CA GLU A 103 -5.67 19.10 -7.43
C GLU A 103 -4.52 20.11 -7.39
N ASN A 104 -3.49 19.82 -6.66
CA ASN A 104 -2.31 20.67 -6.58
C ASN A 104 -1.58 20.76 -7.93
N ILE A 105 -1.48 19.64 -8.63
CA ILE A 105 -0.85 19.62 -9.94
C ILE A 105 -1.66 20.45 -10.92
N ASP A 106 -2.98 20.30 -10.91
CA ASP A 106 -3.84 21.09 -11.78
C ASP A 106 -3.66 22.59 -11.52
N ALA A 107 -3.61 22.97 -10.25
CA ALA A 107 -3.39 24.36 -9.89
C ALA A 107 -2.03 24.85 -10.36
N LEU A 108 -1.00 24.02 -10.25
CA LEU A 108 0.34 24.36 -10.69
C LEU A 108 0.43 24.45 -12.22
N LEU A 109 -0.23 23.53 -12.91
CA LEU A 109 -0.19 23.50 -14.36
C LEU A 109 -0.98 24.63 -14.99
N GLN A 110 -1.94 25.16 -14.29
CA GLN A 110 -2.75 26.27 -14.77
C GLN A 110 -2.07 27.64 -14.63
N LYS A 111 -0.96 27.68 -13.98
CA LYS A 111 -0.21 28.93 -13.78
C LYS A 111 0.67 29.29 -14.95
#